data_ba66eb98f8eae8a94b5808efc833dd73
#
_entry.id   ba66eb98f8eae8a94b5808efc833dd73
#
_cell.length_a   1.000
_cell.length_b   1.000
_cell.length_c   1.000
_cell.angle_alpha   90.00
_cell.angle_beta   90.00
_cell.angle_gamma   90.00
#
_symmetry.space_group_name_H-M   'P 1'
#
loop_
_entity.id
_entity.type
_entity.pdbx_description
1 polymer ?
#
loop_
_entity_poly.entity_id
_entity_poly.type
_entity_poly.pdbx_seq_one_letter_code
_entity_poly.pdbx_strand_id
1 'polypeptide(L)' 'METKNAKVRRLVREGEYKKALQICKEWDYENPEHREILRSGYDSLLYPSFYKQIGQNPEAQYNKAVEVLKLIYD' A
#
# COMPACT_ATOMS: atom_id res chain seq x y z
N MET A 1 8.33 -20.76 10.07
CA MET A 1 7.51 -19.55 10.35
C MET A 1 7.74 -18.52 9.27
N GLU A 2 6.68 -18.00 8.70
CA GLU A 2 6.78 -17.02 7.63
C GLU A 2 7.12 -15.63 8.20
N THR A 3 8.15 -14.97 7.64
CA THR A 3 8.49 -13.61 8.03
C THR A 3 7.45 -12.62 7.48
N LYS A 4 7.40 -11.40 8.04
CA LYS A 4 6.51 -10.36 7.53
C LYS A 4 6.81 -10.04 6.06
N ASN A 5 8.08 -9.98 5.68
CA ASN A 5 8.48 -9.75 4.29
C ASN A 5 7.99 -10.87 3.37
N ALA A 6 8.15 -12.11 3.77
CA ALA A 6 7.69 -13.25 2.99
C ALA A 6 6.16 -13.24 2.84
N LYS A 7 5.45 -12.90 3.93
CA LYS A 7 4.00 -12.80 3.91
C LYS A 7 3.50 -11.72 2.95
N VAL A 8 4.11 -10.54 2.99
CA VAL A 8 3.74 -9.44 2.09
C VAL A 8 4.03 -9.81 0.64
N ARG A 9 5.18 -10.45 0.38
CA ARG A 9 5.53 -10.89 -0.97
C ARG A 9 4.51 -11.89 -1.50
N ARG A 10 4.09 -12.84 -0.67
CA ARG A 10 3.07 -13.81 -1.03
C ARG A 10 1.74 -13.11 -1.36
N LEU A 11 1.32 -12.17 -0.51
CA LEU A 11 0.07 -11.42 -0.73
C LEU A 11 0.11 -10.63 -2.03
N VAL A 12 1.24 -10.02 -2.34
CA VAL A 12 1.43 -9.29 -3.61
C VAL A 12 1.30 -10.24 -4.80
N ARG A 13 1.91 -11.43 -4.73
CA ARG A 13 1.82 -12.44 -5.79
C ARG A 13 0.40 -12.94 -6.00
N GLU A 14 -0.36 -13.05 -4.92
CA GLU A 14 -1.75 -13.52 -4.97
C GLU A 14 -2.74 -12.41 -5.36
N GLY A 15 -2.28 -11.18 -5.50
CA GLY A 15 -3.12 -10.04 -5.83
C GLY A 15 -3.89 -9.48 -4.64
N GLU A 16 -3.53 -9.88 -3.42
CA GLU A 16 -4.15 -9.43 -2.17
C GLU A 16 -3.53 -8.13 -1.69
N TYR A 17 -3.60 -7.09 -2.52
CA TYR A 17 -2.91 -5.82 -2.26
C TYR A 17 -3.42 -5.09 -1.02
N LYS A 18 -4.71 -5.17 -0.74
CA LYS A 18 -5.30 -4.53 0.44
C LYS A 18 -4.69 -5.09 1.73
N LYS A 19 -4.56 -6.41 1.81
CA LYS A 19 -3.96 -7.08 2.97
C LYS A 19 -2.48 -6.74 3.08
N ALA A 20 -1.78 -6.71 1.94
CA ALA A 20 -0.37 -6.34 1.91
C ALA A 20 -0.17 -4.91 2.42
N LEU A 21 -0.99 -3.96 1.97
CA LEU A 21 -0.93 -2.57 2.42
C LEU A 21 -1.23 -2.44 3.91
N GLN A 22 -2.15 -3.24 4.44
CA GLN A 22 -2.49 -3.24 5.85
C GLN A 22 -1.27 -3.59 6.72
N ILE A 23 -0.43 -4.48 6.26
CA ILE A 23 0.80 -4.86 6.95
C ILE A 23 1.87 -3.78 6.75
N CYS A 24 2.04 -3.32 5.52
CA CYS A 24 3.10 -2.39 5.14
C CYS A 24 2.94 -1.00 5.74
N LYS A 25 1.72 -0.55 6.00
CA LYS A 25 1.48 0.79 6.52
C LYS A 25 2.17 1.07 7.85
N GLU A 26 2.48 0.03 8.61
CA GLU A 26 3.11 0.13 9.93
C GLU A 26 4.63 0.05 9.90
N TRP A 27 5.20 -0.17 8.71
CA TRP A 27 6.64 -0.38 8.58
C TRP A 27 7.38 0.91 8.32
N ASP A 28 8.57 1.00 8.92
CA ASP A 28 9.54 2.06 8.63
C ASP A 28 10.38 1.62 7.44
N TYR A 29 10.08 2.18 6.28
CA TYR A 29 10.92 2.00 5.11
C TYR A 29 12.03 3.04 5.11
N GLU A 30 13.21 2.68 4.61
CA GLU A 30 14.32 3.62 4.47
C GLU A 30 13.95 4.77 3.53
N ASN A 31 13.14 4.50 2.53
CA ASN A 31 12.67 5.51 1.60
C ASN A 31 11.34 6.11 2.10
N PRO A 32 11.35 7.37 2.58
CA PRO A 32 10.12 8.00 3.10
C PRO A 32 9.02 8.17 2.04
N GLU A 33 9.39 8.31 0.76
CA GLU A 33 8.40 8.36 -0.33
C GLU A 33 7.59 7.09 -0.41
N HIS A 34 8.25 5.93 -0.34
CA HIS A 34 7.58 4.63 -0.38
C HIS A 34 6.60 4.49 0.78
N ARG A 35 7.03 4.88 1.97
CA ARG A 35 6.19 4.81 3.16
C ARG A 35 4.94 5.66 3.00
N GLU A 36 5.08 6.90 2.54
CA GLU A 36 3.95 7.79 2.32
C GLU A 36 2.98 7.27 1.27
N ILE A 37 3.50 6.77 0.16
CA ILE A 37 2.68 6.23 -0.93
C ILE A 37 1.88 5.02 -0.46
N LEU A 38 2.51 4.08 0.24
CA LEU A 38 1.85 2.90 0.75
C LEU A 38 0.78 3.25 1.78
N ARG A 39 1.08 4.18 2.67
CA ARG A 39 0.15 4.64 3.69
C ARG A 39 -1.05 5.36 3.06
N SER A 40 -0.80 6.25 2.12
CA SER A 40 -1.87 6.96 1.40
C SER A 40 -2.76 6.02 0.62
N GLY A 41 -2.17 5.01 -0.02
CA GLY A 41 -2.93 3.99 -0.73
C GLY A 41 -3.88 3.23 0.18
N TYR A 42 -3.42 2.86 1.36
CA TYR A 42 -4.28 2.18 2.33
C TYR A 42 -5.36 3.10 2.86
N ASP A 43 -5.00 4.33 3.22
CA ASP A 43 -5.97 5.32 3.72
C ASP A 43 -7.06 5.61 2.68
N SER A 44 -6.71 5.64 1.40
CA SER A 44 -7.67 5.88 0.32
C SER A 44 -8.72 4.78 0.22
N LEU A 45 -8.36 3.54 0.61
CA LEU A 45 -9.32 2.44 0.66
C LEU A 45 -10.28 2.57 1.84
N LEU A 46 -9.78 3.09 2.97
CA LEU A 46 -10.60 3.26 4.17
C LEU A 46 -11.49 4.51 4.11
N TYR A 47 -10.97 5.58 3.53
CA TYR A 47 -11.64 6.89 3.53
C TYR A 47 -11.71 7.49 2.13
N PRO A 48 -12.38 6.82 1.18
CA PRO A 48 -12.44 7.33 -0.20
C PRO A 48 -13.16 8.68 -0.31
N SER A 49 -14.17 8.92 0.51
CA SER A 49 -14.91 10.18 0.49
C SER A 49 -14.02 11.36 0.89
N PHE A 50 -13.15 11.16 1.86
CA PHE A 50 -12.20 12.20 2.29
C PHE A 50 -11.29 12.62 1.14
N TYR A 51 -10.73 11.63 0.43
CA TYR A 51 -9.83 11.93 -0.69
C TYR A 51 -10.54 12.64 -1.83
N LYS A 52 -11.80 12.28 -2.09
CA LYS A 52 -12.60 12.97 -3.10
C LYS A 52 -12.87 14.43 -2.70
N GLN A 53 -13.12 14.68 -1.42
CA GLN A 53 -13.39 16.03 -0.93
C GLN A 53 -12.18 16.97 -1.10
N ILE A 54 -10.97 16.46 -0.93
CA ILE A 54 -9.75 17.25 -1.09
C ILE A 54 -9.23 17.26 -2.53
N GLY A 55 -10.04 16.78 -3.48
CA GLY A 55 -9.71 16.81 -4.89
C GLY A 55 -8.74 15.74 -5.35
N GLN A 56 -8.53 14.68 -4.55
CA GLN A 56 -7.66 13.58 -4.91
C GLN A 56 -8.49 12.36 -5.32
N ASN A 57 -7.96 11.57 -6.25
CA ASN A 57 -8.60 10.34 -6.70
C ASN A 57 -8.12 9.17 -5.83
N PRO A 58 -9.00 8.57 -5.00
CA PRO A 58 -8.58 7.46 -4.15
C PRO A 58 -8.09 6.23 -4.94
N GLU A 59 -8.66 6.00 -6.12
CA GLU A 59 -8.23 4.90 -6.97
C GLU A 59 -6.81 5.11 -7.49
N ALA A 60 -6.46 6.35 -7.86
CA ALA A 60 -5.10 6.68 -8.28
C ALA A 60 -4.09 6.49 -7.15
N GLN A 61 -4.45 6.84 -5.92
CA GLN A 61 -3.60 6.64 -4.76
C GLN A 61 -3.37 5.15 -4.50
N TYR A 62 -4.43 4.35 -4.60
CA TYR A 62 -4.33 2.90 -4.45
C TYR A 62 -3.43 2.28 -5.53
N ASN A 63 -3.63 2.65 -6.79
CA ASN A 63 -2.84 2.12 -7.89
C ASN A 63 -1.35 2.44 -7.73
N LYS A 64 -1.04 3.65 -7.27
CA LYS A 64 0.33 4.06 -6.99
C LYS A 64 0.97 3.21 -5.90
N ALA A 65 0.20 2.92 -4.83
CA ALA A 65 0.66 2.07 -3.74
C ALA A 65 0.93 0.64 -4.23
N VAL A 66 0.07 0.11 -5.10
CA VAL A 66 0.26 -1.22 -5.68
C VAL A 66 1.53 -1.28 -6.52
N GLU A 67 1.80 -0.23 -7.30
CA GLU A 67 3.04 -0.16 -8.09
C GLU A 67 4.28 -0.18 -7.20
N VAL A 68 4.25 0.55 -6.08
CA VAL A 68 5.35 0.56 -5.12
C VAL A 68 5.52 -0.81 -4.46
N LEU A 69 4.42 -1.48 -4.11
CA LEU A 69 4.48 -2.84 -3.56
C LEU A 69 5.16 -3.79 -4.54
N LYS A 70 4.80 -3.72 -5.81
CA LYS A 70 5.42 -4.57 -6.84
C LYS A 70 6.90 -4.25 -7.01
N LEU A 71 7.27 -2.99 -6.90
CA LEU A 71 8.66 -2.57 -7.01
C LEU A 71 9.51 -3.12 -5.87
N ILE A 72 8.97 -3.14 -4.65
CA ILE A 72 9.71 -3.57 -3.46
C ILE A 72 9.71 -5.10 -3.31
N TYR A 73 8.59 -5.75 -3.57
CA TYR A 73 8.37 -7.17 -3.23
C TYR A 73 8.26 -8.12 -4.42
N ASP A 74 8.29 -7.60 -5.60
CA ASP A 74 8.18 -8.46 -6.80
C ASP A 74 9.55 -8.91 -7.30
#